data_8f7b30ec4316d7983aceee487d912848
#
_entry.id   8f7b30ec4316d7983aceee487d912848
#
_cell.length_a   1.000
_cell.length_b   1.000
_cell.length_c   1.000
_cell.angle_alpha   90.00
_cell.angle_beta   90.00
_cell.angle_gamma   90.00
#
_symmetry.space_group_name_H-M   'P 1'
#
loop_
_entity.id
_entity.type
_entity.pdbx_description
1 polymer ?
#
loop_
_entity_poly.entity_id
_entity_poly.type
_entity_poly.pdbx_seq_one_letter_code
_entity_poly.pdbx_strand_id
1 'polypeptide(L)'
;MPVFAVLSAIVFWMWVRARRAERPLKTRPRPHAEGERRILVIANETVGGRTLREMIRERSEGVRAEILVVTPALNSPLRHWASDEDDARAAAQDRLDASLARLASVGLRARGEVGDGDPLQAMEDALRTFGADEIILSTHPEGRSHWLERGVVAKARERFAVPITHVVVDLEAEQEEVRG
;
A
#
# COMPACT_ATOMS: atom_id res chain seq x y z
N MET A 1 44.83 -7.73 -18.89
CA MET A 1 43.55 -7.10 -19.30
C MET A 1 42.30 -8.02 -19.22
N PRO A 2 42.32 -9.30 -18.76
CA PRO A 2 41.06 -10.08 -18.69
C PRO A 2 40.19 -9.81 -17.44
N VAL A 3 40.77 -9.28 -16.36
CA VAL A 3 40.06 -9.12 -15.06
C VAL A 3 38.92 -8.08 -15.13
N PHE A 4 39.12 -6.99 -15.86
CA PHE A 4 38.07 -5.96 -16.02
C PHE A 4 36.87 -6.45 -16.82
N ALA A 5 37.08 -7.30 -17.83
CA ALA A 5 35.99 -7.86 -18.62
C ALA A 5 35.11 -8.81 -17.79
N VAL A 6 35.71 -9.60 -16.88
CA VAL A 6 35.01 -10.52 -16.00
C VAL A 6 34.21 -9.74 -14.95
N LEU A 7 34.78 -8.70 -14.34
CA LEU A 7 34.06 -7.86 -13.36
C LEU A 7 32.89 -7.11 -14.01
N SER A 8 33.07 -6.57 -15.22
CA SER A 8 31.99 -5.92 -15.95
C SER A 8 30.86 -6.88 -16.31
N ALA A 9 31.18 -8.12 -16.68
CA ALA A 9 30.20 -9.16 -16.96
C ALA A 9 29.42 -9.59 -15.70
N ILE A 10 30.09 -9.68 -14.54
CA ILE A 10 29.45 -10.01 -13.27
C ILE A 10 28.52 -8.88 -12.83
N VAL A 11 28.96 -7.62 -12.89
CA VAL A 11 28.13 -6.45 -12.54
C VAL A 11 26.93 -6.34 -13.48
N PHE A 12 27.13 -6.53 -14.78
CA PHE A 12 26.05 -6.54 -15.78
C PHE A 12 25.08 -7.69 -15.53
N TRP A 13 25.59 -8.90 -15.21
CA TRP A 13 24.76 -10.06 -14.89
C TRP A 13 23.98 -9.85 -13.58
N MET A 14 24.60 -9.28 -12.53
CA MET A 14 23.93 -8.91 -11.30
C MET A 14 22.86 -7.85 -11.54
N TRP A 15 23.13 -6.83 -12.39
CA TRP A 15 22.16 -5.81 -12.74
C TRP A 15 20.98 -6.35 -13.56
N VAL A 16 21.25 -7.23 -14.53
CA VAL A 16 20.21 -7.93 -15.30
C VAL A 16 19.40 -8.87 -14.40
N ARG A 17 20.06 -9.53 -13.44
CA ARG A 17 19.39 -10.42 -12.47
C ARG A 17 18.53 -9.63 -11.48
N ALA A 18 19.01 -8.48 -10.99
CA ALA A 18 18.22 -7.57 -10.15
C ALA A 18 16.97 -7.05 -10.89
N ARG A 19 17.13 -6.64 -12.16
CA ARG A 19 15.96 -6.25 -12.99
C ARG A 19 15.02 -7.40 -13.32
N ARG A 20 15.49 -8.65 -13.39
CA ARG A 20 14.63 -9.83 -13.59
C ARG A 20 13.89 -10.25 -12.33
N ALA A 21 14.36 -9.86 -11.14
CA ALA A 21 13.68 -10.14 -9.88
C ALA A 21 12.42 -9.27 -9.69
N GLU A 22 12.33 -8.15 -10.40
CA GLU A 22 11.16 -7.26 -10.41
C GLU A 22 10.09 -7.67 -11.44
N ARG A 23 9.87 -8.96 -11.65
CA ARG A 23 8.72 -9.38 -12.45
C ARG A 23 7.46 -9.02 -11.70
N PRO A 24 6.51 -8.29 -12.34
CA PRO A 24 5.25 -7.96 -11.68
C PRO A 24 4.62 -9.26 -11.21
N LEU A 25 4.30 -9.32 -9.92
CA LEU A 25 3.48 -10.39 -9.37
C LEU A 25 2.12 -10.29 -10.05
N LYS A 26 1.91 -11.07 -11.10
CA LYS A 26 0.58 -11.31 -11.65
C LYS A 26 -0.17 -12.19 -10.64
N THR A 27 -0.43 -11.65 -9.48
CA THR A 27 -1.37 -12.25 -8.54
C THR A 27 -2.73 -12.24 -9.22
N ARG A 28 -3.13 -13.39 -9.73
CA ARG A 28 -4.53 -13.56 -10.17
C ARG A 28 -5.37 -13.49 -8.89
N PRO A 29 -6.45 -12.70 -8.89
CA PRO A 29 -7.43 -12.75 -7.82
C PRO A 29 -7.77 -14.21 -7.53
N ARG A 30 -7.81 -14.60 -6.26
CA ARG A 30 -8.30 -15.95 -5.93
C ARG A 30 -9.76 -16.00 -6.33
N PRO A 31 -10.21 -17.09 -7.01
CA PRO A 31 -11.63 -17.27 -7.25
C PRO A 31 -12.37 -17.17 -5.92
N HIS A 32 -13.32 -16.27 -5.83
CA HIS A 32 -14.24 -16.14 -4.71
C HIS A 32 -15.66 -16.26 -5.21
N ALA A 33 -16.63 -16.41 -4.30
CA ALA A 33 -18.01 -16.61 -4.67
C ALA A 33 -18.57 -15.39 -5.43
N GLU A 34 -19.52 -15.61 -6.32
CA GLU A 34 -20.23 -14.50 -6.96
C GLU A 34 -20.85 -13.58 -5.91
N GLY A 35 -20.63 -12.27 -6.06
CA GLY A 35 -21.10 -11.26 -5.11
C GLY A 35 -20.14 -10.99 -3.93
N GLU A 36 -18.96 -11.60 -3.88
CA GLU A 36 -17.89 -11.24 -2.96
C GLU A 36 -16.90 -10.27 -3.61
N ARG A 37 -16.36 -9.34 -2.84
CA ARG A 37 -15.32 -8.40 -3.28
C ARG A 37 -14.30 -8.17 -2.18
N ARG A 38 -13.02 -8.22 -2.53
CA ARG A 38 -11.91 -7.98 -1.60
C ARG A 38 -11.18 -6.70 -1.96
N ILE A 39 -11.22 -5.75 -1.03
CA ILE A 39 -10.65 -4.42 -1.18
C ILE A 39 -9.44 -4.30 -0.25
N LEU A 40 -8.26 -4.09 -0.82
CA LEU A 40 -7.05 -3.78 -0.07
C LEU A 40 -6.85 -2.27 -0.01
N VAL A 41 -6.83 -1.70 1.17
CA VAL A 41 -6.57 -0.28 1.40
C VAL A 41 -5.18 -0.12 1.99
N ILE A 42 -4.30 0.58 1.29
CA ILE A 42 -2.98 0.96 1.80
C ILE A 42 -3.03 2.42 2.18
N ALA A 43 -2.90 2.71 3.45
CA ALA A 43 -3.04 4.06 3.95
C ALA A 43 -2.13 4.33 5.16
N ASN A 44 -1.63 5.58 5.22
CA ASN A 44 -0.92 6.11 6.36
C ASN A 44 -1.63 7.38 6.82
N GLU A 45 -2.39 7.29 7.93
CA GLU A 45 -3.18 8.39 8.52
C GLU A 45 -4.36 8.93 7.67
N THR A 46 -4.46 8.55 6.41
CA THR A 46 -5.39 9.13 5.43
C THR A 46 -6.79 8.52 5.40
N VAL A 47 -7.05 7.44 6.18
CA VAL A 47 -8.40 6.79 6.22
C VAL A 47 -9.48 7.69 6.83
N GLY A 48 -9.07 8.81 7.45
CA GLY A 48 -9.99 9.84 7.93
C GLY A 48 -10.75 10.59 6.83
N GLY A 49 -10.26 10.57 5.60
CA GLY A 49 -10.83 11.28 4.47
C GLY A 49 -12.25 10.84 4.13
N ARG A 50 -13.11 11.81 3.80
CA ARG A 50 -14.52 11.54 3.44
C ARG A 50 -14.61 10.80 2.12
N THR A 51 -13.92 11.27 1.08
CA THR A 51 -13.92 10.67 -0.26
C THR A 51 -13.42 9.24 -0.25
N LEU A 52 -12.38 8.95 0.53
CA LEU A 52 -11.90 7.57 0.68
C LEU A 52 -12.97 6.67 1.30
N ARG A 53 -13.66 7.12 2.35
CA ARG A 53 -14.73 6.36 3.00
C ARG A 53 -15.96 6.18 2.09
N GLU A 54 -16.36 7.22 1.36
CA GLU A 54 -17.43 7.17 0.37
C GLU A 54 -17.09 6.18 -0.76
N MET A 55 -15.87 6.21 -1.28
CA MET A 55 -15.40 5.27 -2.30
C MET A 55 -15.43 3.82 -1.80
N ILE A 56 -14.95 3.55 -0.59
CA ILE A 56 -15.01 2.21 -0.01
C ILE A 56 -16.47 1.77 0.14
N ARG A 57 -17.36 2.66 0.57
CA ARG A 57 -18.79 2.38 0.69
C ARG A 57 -19.42 2.04 -0.66
N GLU A 58 -19.24 2.87 -1.67
CA GLU A 58 -19.78 2.64 -3.02
C GLU A 58 -19.33 1.28 -3.59
N ARG A 59 -18.05 0.93 -3.36
CA ARG A 59 -17.51 -0.34 -3.83
C ARG A 59 -17.96 -1.55 -3.04
N SER A 60 -18.52 -1.32 -1.86
CA SER A 60 -19.08 -2.34 -0.97
C SER A 60 -20.59 -2.51 -1.13
N GLU A 61 -21.25 -1.61 -1.84
CA GLU A 61 -22.70 -1.66 -2.02
C GLU A 61 -23.12 -2.85 -2.89
N GLY A 62 -24.13 -3.59 -2.43
CA GLY A 62 -24.71 -4.72 -3.16
C GLY A 62 -23.82 -5.96 -3.23
N VAL A 63 -22.65 -5.97 -2.58
CA VAL A 63 -21.73 -7.10 -2.54
C VAL A 63 -21.30 -7.41 -1.11
N ARG A 64 -20.85 -8.64 -0.88
CA ARG A 64 -20.17 -9.00 0.37
C ARG A 64 -18.73 -8.53 0.29
N ALA A 65 -18.45 -7.31 0.76
CA ALA A 65 -17.11 -6.77 0.74
C ALA A 65 -16.29 -7.23 1.96
N GLU A 66 -15.09 -7.74 1.70
CA GLU A 66 -14.02 -7.89 2.68
C GLU A 66 -13.02 -6.75 2.49
N ILE A 67 -12.78 -5.98 3.53
CA ILE A 67 -11.87 -4.83 3.49
C ILE A 67 -10.68 -5.14 4.39
N LEU A 68 -9.46 -5.05 3.83
CA LEU A 68 -8.22 -5.12 4.58
C LEU A 68 -7.51 -3.76 4.51
N VAL A 69 -7.29 -3.14 5.65
CA VAL A 69 -6.48 -1.92 5.77
C VAL A 69 -5.08 -2.30 6.21
N VAL A 70 -4.09 -1.90 5.43
CA VAL A 70 -2.68 -2.09 5.78
C VAL A 70 -2.03 -0.72 5.98
N THR A 71 -1.46 -0.55 7.17
CA THR A 71 -0.69 0.64 7.53
C THR A 71 0.79 0.28 7.58
N PRO A 72 1.63 0.78 6.64
CA PRO A 72 3.05 0.51 6.68
C PRO A 72 3.74 1.09 7.92
N ALA A 73 4.65 0.32 8.51
CA ALA A 73 5.48 0.74 9.63
C ALA A 73 6.62 1.65 9.13
N LEU A 74 6.31 2.91 8.86
CA LEU A 74 7.28 3.86 8.31
C LEU A 74 8.33 4.23 9.35
N ASN A 75 9.59 3.94 9.06
CA ASN A 75 10.70 4.39 9.87
C ASN A 75 10.96 5.88 9.62
N SER A 76 11.11 6.66 10.68
CA SER A 76 11.52 8.06 10.57
C SER A 76 12.96 8.15 10.06
N PRO A 77 13.28 8.97 9.03
CA PRO A 77 14.63 9.06 8.47
C PRO A 77 15.69 9.57 9.48
N LEU A 78 15.27 10.11 10.60
CA LEU A 78 16.15 10.78 11.58
C LEU A 78 16.58 9.91 12.77
N ARG A 79 16.11 8.68 12.88
CA ARG A 79 16.38 7.82 14.03
C ARG A 79 16.98 6.48 13.60
N HIS A 80 18.30 6.41 13.49
CA HIS A 80 19.07 5.22 13.11
C HIS A 80 19.72 4.52 14.31
N TRP A 81 19.00 4.27 15.40
CA TRP A 81 19.54 3.47 16.51
C TRP A 81 18.50 2.47 17.04
N ALA A 82 18.91 1.29 17.27
CA ALA A 82 18.37 0.00 17.67
C ALA A 82 17.01 -0.16 18.43
N SER A 83 16.27 0.92 18.70
CA SER A 83 14.92 0.84 19.33
C SER A 83 13.78 1.22 18.38
N ASP A 84 14.07 1.44 17.11
CA ASP A 84 13.21 2.21 16.19
C ASP A 84 12.15 1.36 15.46
N GLU A 85 12.35 0.05 15.33
CA GLU A 85 11.36 -0.80 14.63
C GLU A 85 10.11 -1.04 15.49
N ASP A 86 10.29 -1.23 16.79
CA ASP A 86 9.17 -1.43 17.71
C ASP A 86 8.35 -0.15 17.85
N ASP A 87 9.01 1.01 17.95
CA ASP A 87 8.34 2.32 18.03
C ASP A 87 7.60 2.65 16.72
N ALA A 88 8.21 2.37 15.56
CA ALA A 88 7.57 2.58 14.26
C ALA A 88 6.35 1.67 14.08
N ARG A 89 6.44 0.44 14.57
CA ARG A 89 5.37 -0.53 14.52
C ARG A 89 4.23 -0.16 15.48
N ALA A 90 4.55 0.30 16.69
CA ALA A 90 3.57 0.80 17.65
C ALA A 90 2.82 2.02 17.10
N ALA A 91 3.55 3.00 16.57
CA ALA A 91 2.94 4.17 15.93
C ALA A 91 2.08 3.81 14.70
N ALA A 92 2.47 2.79 13.92
CA ALA A 92 1.65 2.28 12.82
C ALA A 92 0.38 1.59 13.33
N GLN A 93 0.46 0.88 14.45
CA GLN A 93 -0.70 0.26 15.09
C GLN A 93 -1.71 1.32 15.57
N ASP A 94 -1.26 2.37 16.24
CA ASP A 94 -2.13 3.47 16.68
C ASP A 94 -2.86 4.12 15.49
N ARG A 95 -2.16 4.36 14.38
CA ARG A 95 -2.76 4.90 13.15
C ARG A 95 -3.78 3.93 12.54
N LEU A 96 -3.47 2.65 12.55
CA LEU A 96 -4.35 1.60 12.08
C LEU A 96 -5.64 1.56 12.91
N ASP A 97 -5.52 1.54 14.22
CA ASP A 97 -6.66 1.47 15.14
C ASP A 97 -7.58 2.70 14.96
N ALA A 98 -6.99 3.89 14.85
CA ALA A 98 -7.75 5.10 14.53
C ALA A 98 -8.45 5.00 13.16
N SER A 99 -7.81 4.40 12.17
CA SER A 99 -8.38 4.20 10.84
C SER A 99 -9.56 3.23 10.86
N LEU A 100 -9.43 2.12 11.56
CA LEU A 100 -10.49 1.12 11.71
C LEU A 100 -11.69 1.70 12.48
N ALA A 101 -11.44 2.48 13.54
CA ALA A 101 -12.49 3.17 14.29
C ALA A 101 -13.28 4.15 13.41
N ARG A 102 -12.60 4.91 12.54
CA ARG A 102 -13.24 5.82 11.58
C ARG A 102 -14.08 5.10 10.54
N LEU A 103 -13.63 3.96 10.03
CA LEU A 103 -14.43 3.12 9.13
C LEU A 103 -15.67 2.55 9.84
N ALA A 104 -15.49 2.04 11.05
CA ALA A 104 -16.57 1.49 11.85
C ALA A 104 -17.64 2.55 12.18
N SER A 105 -17.26 3.81 12.43
CA SER A 105 -18.20 4.90 12.72
C SER A 105 -19.16 5.21 11.58
N VAL A 106 -18.82 4.81 10.34
CA VAL A 106 -19.68 4.96 9.15
C VAL A 106 -20.27 3.63 8.66
N GLY A 107 -20.22 2.59 9.51
CA GLY A 107 -20.80 1.29 9.22
C GLY A 107 -19.96 0.36 8.34
N LEU A 108 -18.73 0.72 8.04
CA LEU A 108 -17.79 -0.11 7.27
C LEU A 108 -16.97 -0.99 8.21
N ARG A 109 -17.07 -2.31 8.02
CA ARG A 109 -16.26 -3.28 8.77
C ARG A 109 -15.01 -3.63 7.98
N ALA A 110 -13.85 -3.41 8.59
CA ALA A 110 -12.56 -3.73 7.99
C ALA A 110 -11.68 -4.49 8.98
N ARG A 111 -10.80 -5.34 8.45
CA ARG A 111 -9.66 -5.88 9.19
C ARG A 111 -8.47 -4.95 9.00
N GLY A 112 -7.52 -4.99 9.93
CA GLY A 112 -6.32 -4.18 9.84
C GLY A 112 -5.06 -4.99 10.10
N GLU A 113 -3.98 -4.62 9.43
CA GLU A 113 -2.64 -5.18 9.62
C GLU A 113 -1.59 -4.08 9.52
N VAL A 114 -0.58 -4.14 10.38
CA VAL A 114 0.63 -3.33 10.24
C VAL A 114 1.55 -4.04 9.25
N GLY A 115 1.83 -3.39 8.13
CA GLY A 115 2.68 -3.91 7.07
C GLY A 115 4.15 -3.52 7.21
N ASP A 116 4.97 -4.00 6.26
CA ASP A 116 6.37 -3.61 6.12
C ASP A 116 6.53 -2.09 5.99
N GLY A 117 7.69 -1.56 6.38
CA GLY A 117 8.01 -0.14 6.24
C GLY A 117 8.12 0.33 4.79
N ASP A 118 8.37 -0.57 3.84
CA ASP A 118 8.24 -0.32 2.41
C ASP A 118 6.80 -0.59 1.96
N PRO A 119 6.06 0.43 1.51
CA PRO A 119 4.68 0.27 1.09
C PRO A 119 4.49 -0.70 -0.08
N LEU A 120 5.47 -0.87 -0.96
CA LEU A 120 5.40 -1.86 -2.05
C LEU A 120 5.53 -3.29 -1.51
N GLN A 121 6.39 -3.51 -0.51
CA GLN A 121 6.52 -4.79 0.16
C GLN A 121 5.26 -5.09 0.97
N ALA A 122 4.72 -4.12 1.70
CA ALA A 122 3.46 -4.27 2.43
C ALA A 122 2.28 -4.66 1.53
N MET A 123 2.18 -4.04 0.33
CA MET A 123 1.19 -4.45 -0.68
C MET A 123 1.40 -5.88 -1.16
N GLU A 124 2.64 -6.26 -1.44
CA GLU A 124 2.95 -7.61 -1.92
C GLU A 124 2.58 -8.68 -0.89
N ASP A 125 2.93 -8.47 0.36
CA ASP A 125 2.64 -9.41 1.44
C ASP A 125 1.14 -9.54 1.69
N ALA A 126 0.42 -8.41 1.67
CA ALA A 126 -1.05 -8.41 1.76
C ALA A 126 -1.70 -9.14 0.58
N LEU A 127 -1.24 -8.93 -0.64
CA LEU A 127 -1.78 -9.62 -1.82
C LEU A 127 -1.56 -11.13 -1.79
N ARG A 128 -0.47 -11.61 -1.18
CA ARG A 128 -0.20 -13.05 -1.04
C ARG A 128 -1.20 -13.73 -0.10
N THR A 129 -1.60 -13.06 0.96
CA THR A 129 -2.47 -13.60 2.01
C THR A 129 -3.94 -13.31 1.76
N PHE A 130 -4.27 -12.10 1.36
CA PHE A 130 -5.63 -11.61 1.21
C PHE A 130 -6.21 -11.82 -0.20
N GLY A 131 -5.39 -11.66 -1.26
CA GLY A 131 -5.82 -11.88 -2.65
C GLY A 131 -6.87 -10.86 -3.10
N ALA A 132 -6.57 -9.57 -2.99
CA ALA A 132 -7.49 -8.49 -3.31
C ALA A 132 -7.88 -8.41 -4.80
N ASP A 133 -9.10 -7.95 -5.07
CA ASP A 133 -9.62 -7.64 -6.41
C ASP A 133 -9.22 -6.25 -6.87
N GLU A 134 -9.02 -5.35 -5.91
CA GLU A 134 -8.58 -3.99 -6.13
C GLU A 134 -7.75 -3.48 -4.95
N ILE A 135 -6.89 -2.51 -5.23
CA ILE A 135 -6.11 -1.77 -4.25
C ILE A 135 -6.55 -0.31 -4.26
N ILE A 136 -6.84 0.24 -3.09
CA ILE A 136 -7.00 1.67 -2.90
C ILE A 136 -5.74 2.15 -2.18
N LEU A 137 -4.92 2.94 -2.87
CA LEU A 137 -3.72 3.54 -2.32
C LEU A 137 -4.02 4.98 -1.92
N SER A 138 -4.00 5.25 -0.62
CA SER A 138 -4.29 6.58 -0.07
C SER A 138 -3.03 7.27 0.41
N THR A 139 -2.80 8.51 -0.05
CA THR A 139 -1.62 9.30 0.28
C THR A 139 -2.01 10.71 0.72
N HIS A 140 -1.09 11.38 1.43
CA HIS A 140 -1.13 12.83 1.58
C HIS A 140 -0.77 13.52 0.25
N PRO A 141 -1.04 14.83 0.09
CA PRO A 141 -0.58 15.63 -1.04
C PRO A 141 0.95 15.64 -1.19
N GLU A 142 1.42 16.02 -2.38
CA GLU A 142 2.84 16.25 -2.63
C GLU A 142 3.44 17.23 -1.61
N GLY A 143 4.69 17.00 -1.20
CA GLY A 143 5.36 17.76 -0.14
C GLY A 143 5.09 17.27 1.27
N ARG A 144 4.01 16.50 1.48
CA ARG A 144 3.70 15.82 2.74
C ARG A 144 3.67 14.29 2.60
N SER A 145 3.77 13.77 1.38
CA SER A 145 3.75 12.34 1.09
C SER A 145 5.09 11.87 0.54
N HIS A 146 5.91 11.27 1.38
CA HIS A 146 7.12 10.56 0.94
C HIS A 146 6.84 9.43 -0.06
N TRP A 147 5.63 8.89 -0.11
CA TRP A 147 5.26 7.87 -1.09
C TRP A 147 5.15 8.44 -2.50
N LEU A 148 4.57 9.64 -2.65
CA LEU A 148 4.51 10.33 -3.94
C LEU A 148 5.91 10.70 -4.44
N GLU A 149 6.74 11.25 -3.56
CA GLU A 149 8.14 11.61 -3.87
C GLU A 149 8.96 10.39 -4.34
N ARG A 150 8.71 9.20 -3.76
CA ARG A 150 9.36 7.95 -4.15
C ARG A 150 8.73 7.26 -5.35
N GLY A 151 7.68 7.82 -5.92
CA GLY A 151 6.95 7.25 -7.06
C GLY A 151 6.27 5.92 -6.75
N VAL A 152 5.82 5.72 -5.51
CA VAL A 152 5.21 4.45 -5.05
C VAL A 152 4.01 4.08 -5.90
N VAL A 153 3.16 5.05 -6.26
CA VAL A 153 1.96 4.82 -7.07
C VAL A 153 2.31 4.24 -8.44
N ALA A 154 3.27 4.86 -9.14
CA ALA A 154 3.72 4.40 -10.47
C ALA A 154 4.33 3.00 -10.39
N LYS A 155 5.22 2.78 -9.42
CA LYS A 155 5.86 1.48 -9.20
C LYS A 155 4.84 0.39 -8.82
N ALA A 156 3.82 0.72 -8.04
CA ALA A 156 2.75 -0.22 -7.71
C ALA A 156 1.96 -0.64 -8.95
N ARG A 157 1.60 0.32 -9.81
CA ARG A 157 0.90 0.04 -11.08
C ARG A 157 1.73 -0.80 -12.05
N GLU A 158 3.05 -0.65 -12.04
CA GLU A 158 3.96 -1.48 -12.84
C GLU A 158 4.12 -2.89 -12.25
N ARG A 159 4.13 -3.00 -10.92
CA ARG A 159 4.44 -4.25 -10.22
C ARG A 159 3.24 -5.17 -10.06
N PHE A 160 2.05 -4.62 -9.82
CA PHE A 160 0.86 -5.40 -9.50
C PHE A 160 -0.15 -5.38 -10.65
N ALA A 161 -0.71 -6.55 -10.99
CA ALA A 161 -1.74 -6.69 -12.01
C ALA A 161 -3.16 -6.40 -11.48
N VAL A 162 -3.29 -6.05 -10.22
CA VAL A 162 -4.56 -5.69 -9.58
C VAL A 162 -4.86 -4.22 -9.87
N PRO A 163 -6.10 -3.83 -10.21
CA PRO A 163 -6.49 -2.44 -10.38
C PRO A 163 -6.14 -1.60 -9.17
N ILE A 164 -5.50 -0.44 -9.39
CA ILE A 164 -5.07 0.47 -8.31
C ILE A 164 -5.74 1.83 -8.50
N THR A 165 -6.57 2.20 -7.53
CA THR A 165 -7.13 3.55 -7.41
C THR A 165 -6.27 4.35 -6.44
N HIS A 166 -5.82 5.53 -6.86
CA HIS A 166 -5.05 6.42 -6.00
C HIS A 166 -5.93 7.55 -5.49
N VAL A 167 -5.96 7.74 -4.18
CA VAL A 167 -6.70 8.81 -3.50
C VAL A 167 -5.70 9.70 -2.77
N VAL A 168 -5.72 10.98 -3.07
CA VAL A 168 -4.96 11.99 -2.33
C VAL A 168 -5.89 12.62 -1.30
N VAL A 169 -5.50 12.56 -0.03
CA VAL A 169 -6.29 13.07 1.09
C VAL A 169 -5.53 14.17 1.79
N ASP A 170 -6.07 15.37 1.76
CA ASP A 170 -5.60 16.50 2.56
C ASP A 170 -6.53 16.70 3.75
N LEU A 171 -6.12 16.20 4.92
CA LEU A 171 -6.91 16.29 6.14
C LEU A 171 -6.96 17.72 6.71
N GLU A 172 -5.96 18.56 6.41
CA GLU A 172 -5.92 19.95 6.90
C GLU A 172 -6.77 20.89 6.05
N ALA A 173 -6.77 20.67 4.72
CA ALA A 173 -7.56 21.46 3.80
C ALA A 173 -8.98 20.91 3.58
N GLU A 174 -9.34 19.77 4.22
CA GLU A 174 -10.57 19.02 3.94
C GLU A 174 -10.77 18.71 2.44
N GLN A 175 -9.66 18.65 1.68
CA GLN A 175 -9.67 18.40 0.24
C GLN A 175 -9.20 16.98 -0.07
N GLU A 176 -9.86 16.38 -1.02
CA GLU A 176 -9.55 15.03 -1.48
C GLU A 176 -9.68 14.94 -2.99
N GLU A 177 -8.74 14.21 -3.62
CA GLU A 177 -8.71 14.02 -5.07
C GLU A 177 -8.50 12.54 -5.41
N VAL A 178 -9.29 12.03 -6.35
CA VAL A 178 -9.12 10.70 -6.93
C VAL A 178 -8.35 10.82 -8.24
N ARG A 179 -7.21 10.14 -8.33
CA ARG A 179 -6.36 10.13 -9.53
C ARG A 179 -6.41 8.75 -10.18
N GLY A 180 -7.06 8.69 -11.32
CA GLY A 180 -7.20 7.50 -12.14
C GLY A 180 -5.88 7.03 -12.79
#